data_0f444b96dbd6f7adfb5c92a3fb8f6cc5
#
_entry.id   0f444b96dbd6f7adfb5c92a3fb8f6cc5
#
_cell.length_a   1.000
_cell.length_b   1.000
_cell.length_c   1.000
_cell.angle_alpha   90.00
_cell.angle_beta   90.00
_cell.angle_gamma   90.00
#
_symmetry.space_group_name_H-M   'P 1'
#
loop_
_entity.id
_entity.type
_entity.pdbx_description
1 polymer ?
#
loop_
_entity_poly.entity_id
_entity_poly.type
_entity_poly.pdbx_seq_one_letter_code
_entity_poly.pdbx_strand_id
1 'polypeptide(L)'
;MMVRPTGGLALTGKSTDEQINDYLKRWGIHQEFTYPFGKTQLWSLISRPGNLNDCHPFCKENEAFDWDGSNHIDRLEYLNGMTYIRQFLNWNEGEGYDLIIGEENGPQSYVVWQITELNDNQSSLSITVYPYLLANFNKALSFLPFVLYIRPKLRTYLKSVLRGFAYHAEHNQPVPRNYWGKHSWFS
;
A
#
# COMPACT_ATOMS: atom_id res chain seq x y z
N MET A 1 11.85 -0.41 27.82
CA MET A 1 10.59 -1.14 28.03
C MET A 1 9.66 -0.71 26.90
N MET A 2 9.70 -1.45 25.77
CA MET A 2 8.88 -1.14 24.60
C MET A 2 7.44 -1.57 24.92
N VAL A 3 6.53 -0.61 24.93
CA VAL A 3 5.08 -0.89 24.98
C VAL A 3 4.70 -1.45 23.62
N ARG A 4 4.39 -2.75 23.56
CA ARG A 4 3.76 -3.34 22.38
C ARG A 4 2.40 -2.65 22.21
N PRO A 5 2.04 -2.16 21.01
CA PRO A 5 0.70 -1.71 20.76
C PRO A 5 -0.24 -2.93 20.87
N THR A 6 -0.98 -3.00 21.96
CA THR A 6 -2.08 -3.95 22.18
C THR A 6 -3.33 -3.38 21.52
N GLY A 7 -3.34 -3.34 20.21
CA GLY A 7 -4.48 -2.83 19.51
C GLY A 7 -4.51 -3.39 18.10
N GLY A 8 -5.03 -4.59 17.93
CA GLY A 8 -5.67 -4.90 16.66
C GLY A 8 -6.70 -3.80 16.41
N LEU A 9 -6.63 -3.16 15.23
CA LEU A 9 -7.59 -2.16 14.78
C LEU A 9 -9.00 -2.66 15.11
N ALA A 10 -9.81 -1.83 15.76
CA ALA A 10 -11.12 -2.20 16.29
C ALA A 10 -11.96 -2.86 15.18
N LEU A 11 -12.06 -4.17 15.24
CA LEU A 11 -12.96 -4.96 14.40
C LEU A 11 -14.37 -4.50 14.79
N THR A 12 -14.98 -3.66 13.97
CA THR A 12 -16.41 -3.42 13.99
C THR A 12 -17.03 -4.80 13.85
N GLY A 13 -17.87 -5.31 14.71
CA GLY A 13 -18.38 -6.69 14.79
C GLY A 13 -18.85 -7.36 13.46
N LYS A 14 -18.31 -6.93 12.32
CA LYS A 14 -18.45 -7.45 10.96
C LYS A 14 -17.35 -8.46 10.67
N SER A 15 -17.65 -9.46 9.86
CA SER A 15 -16.63 -10.36 9.32
C SER A 15 -15.65 -9.61 8.41
N THR A 16 -14.46 -10.16 8.20
CA THR A 16 -13.44 -9.59 7.27
C THR A 16 -14.02 -9.38 5.88
N ASP A 17 -14.76 -10.35 5.35
CA ASP A 17 -15.39 -10.26 4.02
C ASP A 17 -16.44 -9.15 3.92
N GLU A 18 -17.23 -8.93 4.97
CA GLU A 18 -18.21 -7.83 5.01
C GLU A 18 -17.49 -6.47 5.02
N GLN A 19 -16.39 -6.35 5.73
CA GLN A 19 -15.57 -5.14 5.75
C GLN A 19 -14.96 -4.86 4.37
N ILE A 20 -14.37 -5.87 3.73
CA ILE A 20 -13.81 -5.76 2.38
C ILE A 20 -14.90 -5.33 1.38
N ASN A 21 -16.07 -5.93 1.43
CA ASN A 21 -17.20 -5.55 0.58
C ASN A 21 -17.62 -4.08 0.75
N ASP A 22 -17.53 -3.53 1.96
CA ASP A 22 -17.81 -2.10 2.19
C ASP A 22 -16.72 -1.20 1.59
N TYR A 23 -15.46 -1.61 1.63
CA TYR A 23 -14.37 -0.89 0.96
C TYR A 23 -14.53 -0.90 -0.56
N LEU A 24 -14.88 -2.02 -1.16
CA LEU A 24 -15.06 -2.18 -2.61
C LEU A 24 -16.19 -1.32 -3.19
N LYS A 25 -17.12 -0.83 -2.37
CA LYS A 25 -18.13 0.15 -2.78
C LYS A 25 -17.57 1.54 -3.04
N ARG A 26 -16.35 1.85 -2.57
CA ARG A 26 -15.69 3.16 -2.74
C ARG A 26 -15.13 3.32 -4.15
N TRP A 27 -14.72 4.53 -4.49
CA TRP A 27 -13.97 4.78 -5.72
C TRP A 27 -12.55 4.20 -5.60
N GLY A 28 -12.19 3.30 -6.51
CA GLY A 28 -10.84 2.72 -6.57
C GLY A 28 -9.90 3.49 -7.48
N ILE A 29 -8.62 3.53 -7.14
CA ILE A 29 -7.54 4.02 -7.99
C ILE A 29 -6.58 2.87 -8.23
N HIS A 30 -6.39 2.52 -9.50
CA HIS A 30 -5.52 1.44 -9.95
C HIS A 30 -4.29 2.00 -10.67
N GLN A 31 -3.12 1.46 -10.37
CA GLN A 31 -1.89 1.66 -11.12
C GLN A 31 -1.15 0.33 -11.24
N GLU A 32 -0.49 0.15 -12.37
CA GLU A 32 0.29 -1.04 -12.70
C GLU A 32 1.64 -0.64 -13.27
N PHE A 33 2.64 -1.49 -13.05
CA PHE A 33 3.97 -1.35 -13.60
C PHE A 33 4.54 -2.72 -13.96
N THR A 34 5.19 -2.82 -15.13
CA THR A 34 5.81 -4.04 -15.62
C THR A 34 7.30 -4.05 -15.28
N TYR A 35 7.79 -5.17 -14.75
CA TYR A 35 9.16 -5.38 -14.31
C TYR A 35 9.87 -6.37 -15.24
N PRO A 36 11.17 -6.15 -15.58
CA PRO A 36 11.96 -7.03 -16.44
C PRO A 36 12.54 -8.22 -15.67
N PHE A 37 11.72 -8.85 -14.81
CA PHE A 37 12.07 -10.05 -14.04
C PHE A 37 10.81 -10.82 -13.65
N GLY A 38 11.00 -12.10 -13.33
CA GLY A 38 9.89 -13.01 -13.08
C GLY A 38 9.17 -12.78 -11.74
N LYS A 39 8.03 -13.41 -11.62
CA LYS A 39 7.09 -13.35 -10.49
C LYS A 39 7.74 -13.64 -9.14
N THR A 40 8.61 -14.66 -9.05
CA THR A 40 9.28 -15.03 -7.81
C THR A 40 10.17 -13.93 -7.26
N GLN A 41 10.93 -13.26 -8.13
CA GLN A 41 11.75 -12.13 -7.72
C GLN A 41 10.89 -10.94 -7.28
N LEU A 42 9.81 -10.66 -7.98
CA LEU A 42 8.88 -9.59 -7.61
C LEU A 42 8.22 -9.87 -6.26
N TRP A 43 7.79 -11.12 -6.02
CA TRP A 43 7.26 -11.52 -4.73
C TRP A 43 8.26 -11.31 -3.60
N SER A 44 9.51 -11.74 -3.77
CA SER A 44 10.56 -11.56 -2.77
C SER A 44 10.80 -10.09 -2.40
N LEU A 45 10.57 -9.15 -3.32
CA LEU A 45 10.68 -7.72 -3.06
C LEU A 45 9.50 -7.17 -2.27
N ILE A 46 8.26 -7.57 -2.62
CA ILE A 46 7.08 -6.98 -1.98
C ILE A 46 6.71 -7.66 -0.66
N SER A 47 7.15 -8.91 -0.42
CA SER A 47 6.76 -9.71 0.75
C SER A 47 7.71 -9.60 1.94
N ARG A 48 8.93 -9.07 1.79
CA ARG A 48 9.86 -9.00 2.91
C ARG A 48 9.46 -7.90 3.91
N PRO A 49 9.68 -8.12 5.24
CA PRO A 49 9.43 -7.10 6.25
C PRO A 49 10.31 -5.86 6.03
N GLY A 50 9.73 -4.68 6.23
CA GLY A 50 10.46 -3.41 6.11
C GLY A 50 10.84 -3.02 4.67
N ASN A 51 10.28 -3.67 3.65
CA ASN A 51 10.61 -3.45 2.24
C ASN A 51 10.43 -1.99 1.76
N LEU A 52 9.55 -1.25 2.40
CA LEU A 52 9.30 0.14 2.02
C LEU A 52 10.47 1.07 2.39
N ASN A 53 11.36 0.67 3.29
CA ASN A 53 12.58 1.42 3.58
C ASN A 53 13.46 1.56 2.34
N ASP A 54 13.50 0.53 1.51
CA ASP A 54 14.32 0.47 0.30
C ASP A 54 13.55 0.88 -0.96
N CYS A 55 12.25 0.57 -1.02
CA CYS A 55 11.48 0.67 -2.25
C CYS A 55 10.53 1.87 -2.32
N HIS A 56 10.26 2.57 -1.20
CA HIS A 56 9.21 3.59 -1.18
C HIS A 56 9.80 5.02 -1.07
N PRO A 57 9.69 5.87 -2.10
CA PRO A 57 10.37 7.17 -2.16
C PRO A 57 9.86 8.21 -1.14
N PHE A 58 8.70 7.97 -0.52
CA PHE A 58 8.12 8.84 0.51
C PHE A 58 8.13 8.21 1.90
N CYS A 59 8.73 7.03 2.06
CA CYS A 59 8.89 6.37 3.34
C CYS A 59 10.05 6.99 4.10
N LYS A 60 9.83 7.39 5.35
CA LYS A 60 10.88 7.74 6.30
C LYS A 60 11.35 6.49 7.02
N GLU A 61 10.41 5.70 7.52
CA GLU A 61 10.65 4.46 8.24
C GLU A 61 9.50 3.48 8.02
N ASN A 62 9.83 2.20 7.83
CA ASN A 62 8.88 1.09 7.81
C ASN A 62 9.35 0.00 8.76
N GLU A 63 8.58 -0.24 9.81
CA GLU A 63 8.89 -1.19 10.89
C GLU A 63 7.83 -2.29 10.94
N ALA A 64 8.26 -3.55 10.76
CA ALA A 64 7.39 -4.71 10.93
C ALA A 64 7.27 -5.09 12.40
N PHE A 65 6.05 -5.23 12.92
CA PHE A 65 5.78 -5.62 14.31
C PHE A 65 5.49 -7.11 14.45
N ASP A 66 4.72 -7.64 13.52
CA ASP A 66 4.39 -9.06 13.44
C ASP A 66 4.51 -9.46 11.97
N TRP A 67 5.38 -10.42 11.68
CA TRP A 67 5.65 -10.86 10.31
C TRP A 67 5.79 -12.39 10.22
N ASP A 68 5.82 -13.06 11.37
CA ASP A 68 5.93 -14.50 11.46
C ASP A 68 4.56 -15.11 11.75
N GLY A 69 4.03 -15.86 10.82
CA GLY A 69 2.75 -16.57 11.00
C GLY A 69 1.60 -16.01 10.18
N SER A 70 0.39 -16.03 10.76
CA SER A 70 -0.84 -15.65 10.05
C SER A 70 -1.15 -14.16 10.04
N ASN A 71 -0.45 -13.38 10.84
CA ASN A 71 -0.68 -11.93 10.95
C ASN A 71 0.53 -11.17 10.46
N HIS A 72 0.32 -10.26 9.51
CA HIS A 72 1.35 -9.34 9.05
C HIS A 72 0.88 -7.93 9.38
N ILE A 73 1.68 -7.22 10.20
CA ILE A 73 1.38 -5.85 10.62
C ILE A 73 2.68 -5.06 10.59
N ASP A 74 2.65 -3.88 10.00
CA ASP A 74 3.75 -2.94 10.06
C ASP A 74 3.28 -1.48 10.24
N ARG A 75 4.24 -0.65 10.59
CA ARG A 75 4.11 0.80 10.69
C ARG A 75 4.87 1.46 9.55
N LEU A 76 4.23 2.37 8.86
CA LEU A 76 4.82 3.22 7.84
C LEU A 76 4.80 4.68 8.30
N GLU A 77 5.97 5.25 8.52
CA GLU A 77 6.16 6.69 8.72
C GLU A 77 6.55 7.35 7.40
N TYR A 78 5.80 8.35 7.00
CA TYR A 78 6.07 9.16 5.81
C TYR A 78 7.06 10.30 6.09
N LEU A 79 7.62 10.89 5.04
CA LEU A 79 8.60 11.97 5.16
C LEU A 79 8.06 13.22 5.85
N ASN A 80 6.74 13.47 5.77
CA ASN A 80 6.07 14.57 6.48
C ASN A 80 5.74 14.26 7.93
N GLY A 81 6.13 13.09 8.45
CA GLY A 81 5.90 12.64 9.82
C GLY A 81 4.56 11.95 10.06
N MET A 82 3.69 11.84 9.05
CA MET A 82 2.43 11.11 9.17
C MET A 82 2.73 9.61 9.30
N THR A 83 2.05 8.95 10.24
CA THR A 83 2.26 7.53 10.55
C THR A 83 0.99 6.74 10.28
N TYR A 84 1.12 5.67 9.50
CA TYR A 84 0.05 4.73 9.21
C TYR A 84 0.42 3.32 9.69
N ILE A 85 -0.57 2.59 10.16
CA ILE A 85 -0.49 1.15 10.41
C ILE A 85 -1.03 0.43 9.17
N ARG A 86 -0.27 -0.56 8.69
CA ARG A 86 -0.70 -1.47 7.64
C ARG A 86 -1.00 -2.82 8.29
N GLN A 87 -2.25 -3.27 8.19
CA GLN A 87 -2.68 -4.59 8.63
C GLN A 87 -3.09 -5.40 7.41
N PHE A 88 -2.37 -6.49 7.17
CA PHE A 88 -2.63 -7.38 6.05
C PHE A 88 -3.80 -8.30 6.41
N LEU A 89 -4.76 -8.42 5.50
CA LEU A 89 -5.98 -9.21 5.70
C LEU A 89 -5.89 -10.57 5.00
N ASN A 90 -5.46 -10.57 3.74
CA ASN A 90 -5.22 -11.76 2.96
C ASN A 90 -3.79 -11.75 2.44
N TRP A 91 -3.12 -12.89 2.58
CA TRP A 91 -1.75 -13.10 2.13
C TRP A 91 -1.68 -14.32 1.24
N ASN A 92 -1.52 -14.11 -0.07
CA ASN A 92 -1.46 -15.15 -1.07
C ASN A 92 -0.03 -15.25 -1.60
N GLU A 93 0.73 -16.20 -1.07
CA GLU A 93 2.17 -16.34 -1.37
C GLU A 93 2.43 -16.46 -2.87
N GLY A 94 3.34 -15.62 -3.38
CA GLY A 94 3.67 -15.55 -4.80
C GLY A 94 2.63 -14.83 -5.67
N GLU A 95 1.46 -14.49 -5.16
CA GLU A 95 0.36 -13.87 -5.92
C GLU A 95 0.14 -12.39 -5.54
N GLY A 96 0.23 -12.09 -4.24
CA GLY A 96 -0.04 -10.76 -3.73
C GLY A 96 -0.69 -10.78 -2.36
N TYR A 97 -1.19 -9.64 -1.95
CA TYR A 97 -1.87 -9.46 -0.66
C TYR A 97 -2.82 -8.28 -0.70
N ASP A 98 -3.74 -8.25 0.24
CA ASP A 98 -4.52 -7.06 0.53
C ASP A 98 -4.38 -6.63 2.00
N LEU A 99 -4.61 -5.36 2.24
CA LEU A 99 -4.42 -4.76 3.55
C LEU A 99 -5.32 -3.55 3.77
N ILE A 100 -5.53 -3.21 5.03
CA ILE A 100 -6.06 -1.91 5.43
C ILE A 100 -4.90 -1.03 5.91
N ILE A 101 -4.98 0.26 5.60
CA ILE A 101 -3.96 1.25 5.93
C ILE A 101 -4.60 2.56 6.39
N GLY A 102 -4.11 3.12 7.49
CA GLY A 102 -4.55 4.38 8.05
C GLY A 102 -3.89 4.69 9.37
N GLU A 103 -4.28 5.79 10.00
CA GLU A 103 -3.88 6.11 11.37
C GLU A 103 -4.42 5.07 12.34
N GLU A 104 -3.72 4.81 13.44
CA GLU A 104 -4.01 3.72 14.39
C GLU A 104 -5.47 3.68 14.87
N ASN A 105 -6.09 4.82 15.12
CA ASN A 105 -7.50 4.94 15.53
C ASN A 105 -8.30 5.81 14.56
N GLY A 106 -7.83 5.93 13.33
CA GLY A 106 -8.41 6.79 12.31
C GLY A 106 -9.13 6.03 11.20
N PRO A 107 -9.61 6.77 10.19
CA PRO A 107 -10.22 6.17 9.02
C PRO A 107 -9.19 5.43 8.17
N GLN A 108 -9.63 4.32 7.56
CA GLN A 108 -8.76 3.42 6.82
C GLN A 108 -9.11 3.33 5.35
N SER A 109 -8.08 3.19 4.54
CA SER A 109 -8.15 2.80 3.14
C SER A 109 -7.93 1.29 3.01
N TYR A 110 -8.52 0.67 2.01
CA TYR A 110 -8.25 -0.71 1.62
C TYR A 110 -7.34 -0.71 0.39
N VAL A 111 -6.35 -1.59 0.37
CA VAL A 111 -5.35 -1.64 -0.68
C VAL A 111 -5.11 -3.09 -1.10
N VAL A 112 -5.12 -3.32 -2.40
CA VAL A 112 -4.85 -4.63 -3.01
C VAL A 112 -3.56 -4.54 -3.82
N TRP A 113 -2.63 -5.45 -3.58
CA TRP A 113 -1.40 -5.66 -4.34
C TRP A 113 -1.50 -7.00 -5.07
N GLN A 114 -1.38 -6.99 -6.38
CA GLN A 114 -1.52 -8.18 -7.20
C GLN A 114 -0.36 -8.30 -8.19
N ILE A 115 0.30 -9.47 -8.18
CA ILE A 115 1.31 -9.82 -9.19
C ILE A 115 0.63 -10.57 -10.33
N THR A 116 1.00 -10.23 -11.56
CA THR A 116 0.64 -10.97 -12.76
C THR A 116 1.92 -11.43 -13.45
N GLU A 117 2.03 -12.72 -13.68
CA GLU A 117 3.11 -13.30 -14.49
C GLU A 117 2.82 -13.06 -15.97
N LEU A 118 3.75 -12.44 -16.68
CA LEU A 118 3.65 -12.21 -18.12
C LEU A 118 4.43 -13.27 -18.91
N ASN A 119 5.59 -13.65 -18.40
CA ASN A 119 6.40 -14.78 -18.81
C ASN A 119 7.49 -15.04 -17.75
N ASP A 120 8.36 -16.03 -17.94
CA ASP A 120 9.39 -16.42 -16.97
C ASP A 120 10.32 -15.28 -16.53
N ASN A 121 10.54 -14.27 -17.41
CA ASN A 121 11.45 -13.15 -17.20
C ASN A 121 10.75 -11.80 -17.09
N GLN A 122 9.42 -11.79 -16.98
CA GLN A 122 8.65 -10.55 -16.91
C GLN A 122 7.38 -10.73 -16.09
N SER A 123 7.15 -9.80 -15.20
CA SER A 123 5.95 -9.76 -14.37
C SER A 123 5.43 -8.33 -14.23
N SER A 124 4.19 -8.17 -13.83
CA SER A 124 3.63 -6.87 -13.46
C SER A 124 3.14 -6.88 -12.01
N LEU A 125 3.19 -5.71 -11.38
CA LEU A 125 2.59 -5.45 -10.09
C LEU A 125 1.54 -4.36 -10.24
N SER A 126 0.34 -4.66 -9.83
CA SER A 126 -0.72 -3.67 -9.71
C SER A 126 -0.99 -3.33 -8.25
N ILE A 127 -1.30 -2.06 -7.99
CA ILE A 127 -1.79 -1.57 -6.70
C ILE A 127 -3.12 -0.87 -6.93
N THR A 128 -4.16 -1.36 -6.25
CA THR A 128 -5.47 -0.72 -6.23
C THR A 128 -5.77 -0.20 -4.84
N VAL A 129 -6.05 1.09 -4.72
CA VAL A 129 -6.40 1.75 -3.45
C VAL A 129 -7.85 2.19 -3.46
N TYR A 130 -8.59 1.83 -2.42
CA TYR A 130 -9.94 2.32 -2.11
C TYR A 130 -9.84 3.28 -0.91
N PRO A 131 -9.61 4.58 -1.14
CA PRO A 131 -9.28 5.51 -0.09
C PRO A 131 -10.46 5.78 0.85
N TYR A 132 -10.15 6.12 2.10
CA TYR A 132 -11.16 6.59 3.07
C TYR A 132 -11.69 7.98 2.73
N LEU A 133 -10.91 8.75 1.95
CA LEU A 133 -11.29 10.09 1.53
C LEU A 133 -12.62 10.05 0.75
N LEU A 134 -13.56 10.86 1.18
CA LEU A 134 -14.92 10.92 0.62
C LEU A 134 -15.77 9.62 0.80
N ALA A 135 -15.32 8.64 1.58
CA ALA A 135 -16.04 7.38 1.77
C ALA A 135 -17.46 7.56 2.36
N ASN A 136 -17.66 8.58 3.20
CA ASN A 136 -18.94 8.88 3.86
C ASN A 136 -19.85 9.82 3.04
N PHE A 137 -19.41 10.25 1.86
CA PHE A 137 -20.20 11.13 1.01
C PHE A 137 -21.02 10.32 -0.02
N ASN A 138 -22.15 10.89 -0.45
CA ASN A 138 -22.90 10.33 -1.55
C ASN A 138 -22.00 10.19 -2.79
N LYS A 139 -22.03 9.01 -3.43
CA LYS A 139 -21.14 8.66 -4.53
C LYS A 139 -21.23 9.63 -5.71
N ALA A 140 -22.43 10.12 -6.03
CA ALA A 140 -22.62 11.10 -7.10
C ALA A 140 -22.01 12.47 -6.77
N LEU A 141 -22.16 12.94 -5.52
CA LEU A 141 -21.60 14.21 -5.06
C LEU A 141 -20.08 14.17 -4.91
N SER A 142 -19.53 13.01 -4.54
CA SER A 142 -18.08 12.82 -4.37
C SER A 142 -17.33 12.60 -5.69
N PHE A 143 -18.02 12.38 -6.81
CA PHE A 143 -17.41 12.05 -8.11
C PHE A 143 -16.43 13.12 -8.60
N LEU A 144 -16.88 14.37 -8.68
CA LEU A 144 -16.05 15.46 -9.19
C LEU A 144 -14.82 15.73 -8.27
N PRO A 145 -14.97 15.91 -6.94
CA PRO A 145 -13.80 16.04 -6.06
C PRO A 145 -12.84 14.85 -6.13
N PHE A 146 -13.37 13.64 -6.27
CA PHE A 146 -12.56 12.45 -6.41
C PHE A 146 -11.74 12.46 -7.71
N VAL A 147 -12.39 12.68 -8.85
CA VAL A 147 -11.75 12.64 -10.18
C VAL A 147 -10.75 13.77 -10.37
N LEU A 148 -11.09 14.98 -9.91
CA LEU A 148 -10.27 16.18 -10.15
C LEU A 148 -9.14 16.36 -9.14
N TYR A 149 -9.28 15.86 -7.91
CA TYR A 149 -8.33 16.13 -6.85
C TYR A 149 -7.69 14.87 -6.27
N ILE A 150 -8.48 13.89 -5.82
CA ILE A 150 -7.93 12.71 -5.13
C ILE A 150 -7.24 11.78 -6.11
N ARG A 151 -7.91 11.43 -7.20
CA ARG A 151 -7.42 10.48 -8.19
C ARG A 151 -6.05 10.87 -8.79
N PRO A 152 -5.82 12.10 -9.29
CA PRO A 152 -4.51 12.46 -9.86
C PRO A 152 -3.38 12.42 -8.81
N LYS A 153 -3.64 12.83 -7.58
CA LYS A 153 -2.63 12.77 -6.50
C LYS A 153 -2.26 11.33 -6.16
N LEU A 154 -3.25 10.47 -5.90
CA LEU A 154 -2.97 9.06 -5.59
C LEU A 154 -2.37 8.30 -6.79
N ARG A 155 -2.73 8.63 -8.03
CA ARG A 155 -2.06 8.06 -9.22
C ARG A 155 -0.58 8.41 -9.26
N THR A 156 -0.22 9.65 -9.04
CA THR A 156 1.18 10.09 -8.99
C THR A 156 1.93 9.40 -7.86
N TYR A 157 1.32 9.29 -6.69
CA TYR A 157 1.87 8.58 -5.55
C TYR A 157 2.14 7.10 -5.88
N LEU A 158 1.11 6.36 -6.32
CA LEU A 158 1.23 4.93 -6.64
C LEU A 158 2.24 4.66 -7.75
N LYS A 159 2.28 5.52 -8.78
CA LYS A 159 3.29 5.43 -9.84
C LYS A 159 4.72 5.56 -9.29
N SER A 160 4.93 6.46 -8.35
CA SER A 160 6.25 6.63 -7.71
C SER A 160 6.61 5.44 -6.83
N VAL A 161 5.63 4.88 -6.09
CA VAL A 161 5.84 3.67 -5.28
C VAL A 161 6.23 2.49 -6.17
N LEU A 162 5.47 2.19 -7.22
CA LEU A 162 5.76 1.10 -8.14
C LEU A 162 7.14 1.24 -8.80
N ARG A 163 7.50 2.46 -9.23
CA ARG A 163 8.84 2.74 -9.77
C ARG A 163 9.96 2.59 -8.75
N GLY A 164 9.66 2.78 -7.46
CA GLY A 164 10.63 2.58 -6.39
C GLY A 164 11.09 1.13 -6.26
N PHE A 165 10.19 0.17 -6.42
CA PHE A 165 10.55 -1.25 -6.49
C PHE A 165 11.43 -1.55 -7.71
N ALA A 166 11.14 -0.96 -8.87
CA ALA A 166 11.98 -1.11 -10.06
C ALA A 166 13.39 -0.54 -9.83
N TYR A 167 13.47 0.67 -9.26
CA TYR A 167 14.74 1.30 -8.93
C TYR A 167 15.59 0.43 -8.00
N HIS A 168 15.01 -0.06 -6.91
CA HIS A 168 15.72 -0.91 -5.97
C HIS A 168 16.20 -2.21 -6.60
N ALA A 169 15.35 -2.85 -7.41
CA ALA A 169 15.71 -4.09 -8.11
C ALA A 169 16.87 -3.90 -9.10
N GLU A 170 16.91 -2.75 -9.78
CA GLU A 170 17.94 -2.43 -10.79
C GLU A 170 19.28 -2.03 -10.16
N HIS A 171 19.24 -1.22 -9.08
CA HIS A 171 20.44 -0.62 -8.51
C HIS A 171 20.95 -1.32 -7.25
N ASN A 172 20.16 -2.23 -6.67
CA ASN A 172 20.42 -2.86 -5.36
C ASN A 172 20.72 -1.83 -4.23
N GLN A 173 20.04 -0.69 -4.29
CA GLN A 173 20.17 0.42 -3.35
C GLN A 173 18.77 0.97 -3.00
N PRO A 174 18.60 1.56 -1.81
CA PRO A 174 17.37 2.24 -1.48
C PRO A 174 17.05 3.37 -2.48
N VAL A 175 15.78 3.48 -2.88
CA VAL A 175 15.35 4.59 -3.71
C VAL A 175 15.53 5.92 -2.95
N PRO A 176 16.18 6.94 -3.55
CA PRO A 176 16.35 8.22 -2.90
C PRO A 176 15.01 8.86 -2.54
N ARG A 177 14.96 9.52 -1.38
CA ARG A 177 13.74 10.21 -0.93
C ARG A 177 13.32 11.29 -1.92
N ASN A 178 12.02 11.32 -2.26
CA ASN A 178 11.46 12.24 -3.25
C ASN A 178 12.11 12.14 -4.66
N TYR A 179 12.63 11.00 -5.06
CA TYR A 179 13.40 10.82 -6.32
C TYR A 179 12.68 11.36 -7.56
N TRP A 180 11.35 11.18 -7.64
CA TRP A 180 10.54 11.74 -8.75
C TRP A 180 9.78 13.02 -8.36
N GLY A 181 10.29 13.75 -7.36
CA GLY A 181 9.70 14.98 -6.84
C GLY A 181 8.90 14.77 -5.55
N LYS A 182 8.65 15.86 -4.84
CA LYS A 182 7.86 15.85 -3.60
C LYS A 182 6.40 15.56 -3.87
N HIS A 183 5.76 14.86 -2.95
CA HIS A 183 4.32 14.62 -2.96
C HIS A 183 3.64 15.44 -1.86
N SER A 184 2.62 16.22 -2.22
CA SER A 184 1.98 17.18 -1.29
C SER A 184 1.30 16.55 -0.05
N TRP A 185 1.10 15.24 -0.04
CA TRP A 185 0.47 14.52 1.08
C TRP A 185 1.47 13.69 1.89
N PHE A 186 2.63 13.34 1.34
CA PHE A 186 3.52 12.34 1.92
C PHE A 186 4.99 12.78 2.03
N SER A 187 5.31 14.02 1.63
CA SER A 187 6.68 14.56 1.70
C SER A 187 6.81 15.71 2.65
#